data_aee43550ce2aa439bfe5fc81252fbfc6
#
_entry.id   aee43550ce2aa439bfe5fc81252fbfc6
#
_cell.length_a   1.000
_cell.length_b   1.000
_cell.length_c   1.000
_cell.angle_alpha   90.00
_cell.angle_beta   90.00
_cell.angle_gamma   90.00
#
_symmetry.space_group_name_H-M   'P 1'
#
loop_
_entity.id
_entity.type
_entity.pdbx_description
1 polymer ?
#
loop_
_entity_poly.entity_id
_entity_poly.type
_entity_poly.pdbx_seq_one_letter_code
_entity_poly.pdbx_strand_id
1 'polypeptide(L)'
;QTCALPILSKNDNPNKIADSGLKFFTLPDCDFPLPEGCSAWAVIKLIREPHNEKTYDLFMGQIVKAWADSRVFSNNHWHLEEGPDELRSMHYVAGGHFYAIGKRVDVTL
;
A
#
# COMPACT_ATOMS: atom_id res chain seq x y z
N GLN A 1 13.70 2.68 -6.66
CA GLN A 1 14.47 2.94 -5.43
C GLN A 1 13.49 3.00 -4.28
N THR A 2 13.46 1.97 -3.43
CA THR A 2 12.51 1.87 -2.33
C THR A 2 12.96 2.82 -1.21
N CYS A 3 12.18 3.86 -0.95
CA CYS A 3 12.47 4.80 0.13
C CYS A 3 11.93 4.25 1.45
N ALA A 4 12.80 4.04 2.45
CA ALA A 4 12.43 3.57 3.78
C ALA A 4 11.94 4.67 4.72
N LEU A 5 12.07 5.95 4.37
CA LEU A 5 11.68 7.08 5.22
C LEU A 5 10.23 7.03 5.73
N PRO A 6 9.22 6.59 4.93
CA PRO A 6 7.84 6.50 5.43
C PRO A 6 7.63 5.55 6.59
N ILE A 7 8.50 4.56 6.81
CA ILE A 7 8.38 3.62 7.94
C ILE A 7 8.92 4.16 9.26
N LEU A 8 9.67 5.25 9.23
CA LEU A 8 10.13 5.92 10.44
C LEU A 8 8.97 6.54 11.21
N SER A 9 9.09 6.59 12.54
CA SER A 9 8.13 7.31 13.37
C SER A 9 8.07 8.79 12.98
N LYS A 10 6.89 9.40 13.06
CA LYS A 10 6.75 10.85 12.92
C LYS A 10 7.51 11.62 14.01
N ASN A 11 7.73 11.01 15.16
CA ASN A 11 8.52 11.60 16.24
C ASN A 11 10.01 11.66 15.89
N ASP A 12 10.51 10.66 15.14
CA ASP A 12 11.90 10.60 14.71
C ASP A 12 12.17 11.48 13.48
N ASN A 13 11.19 11.56 12.58
CA ASN A 13 11.23 12.46 11.42
C ASN A 13 9.84 13.04 11.13
N PRO A 14 9.53 14.25 11.64
CA PRO A 14 8.24 14.91 11.38
C PRO A 14 8.02 15.26 9.91
N ASN A 15 9.10 15.42 9.12
CA ASN A 15 9.05 15.76 7.71
C ASN A 15 9.17 14.54 6.78
N LYS A 16 9.06 13.33 7.31
CA LYS A 16 9.34 12.07 6.60
C LYS A 16 8.67 11.94 5.23
N ILE A 17 7.49 12.49 5.06
CA ILE A 17 6.77 12.46 3.77
C ILE A 17 7.43 13.39 2.75
N ALA A 18 7.75 14.62 3.15
CA ALA A 18 8.44 15.57 2.28
C ALA A 18 9.85 15.07 1.91
N ASP A 19 10.58 14.56 2.91
CA ASP A 19 11.96 14.06 2.74
C ASP A 19 12.01 12.77 1.90
N SER A 20 10.91 12.02 1.84
CA SER A 20 10.83 10.78 1.05
C SER A 20 10.85 11.00 -0.46
N GLY A 21 10.52 12.20 -0.92
CA GLY A 21 10.36 12.51 -2.33
C GLY A 21 9.14 11.83 -2.99
N LEU A 22 8.22 11.28 -2.19
CA LEU A 22 6.99 10.69 -2.70
C LEU A 22 6.16 11.75 -3.41
N LYS A 23 5.69 11.39 -4.60
CA LYS A 23 4.71 12.19 -5.36
C LYS A 23 3.31 11.72 -5.06
N PHE A 24 2.35 12.62 -5.19
CA PHE A 24 0.95 12.35 -4.93
C PHE A 24 0.09 12.87 -6.07
N PHE A 25 -1.04 12.24 -6.27
CA PHE A 25 -2.08 12.67 -7.21
C PHE A 25 -3.45 12.61 -6.52
N THR A 26 -4.46 13.20 -7.15
CA THR A 26 -5.85 13.16 -6.67
C THR A 26 -6.74 12.61 -7.77
N LEU A 27 -7.85 11.97 -7.36
CA LEU A 27 -8.91 11.53 -8.25
C LEU A 27 -10.15 12.41 -8.05
N PRO A 28 -10.99 12.62 -9.07
CA PRO A 28 -12.16 13.50 -8.97
C PRO A 28 -13.16 13.14 -7.87
N ASP A 29 -13.20 11.88 -7.47
CA ASP A 29 -14.09 11.33 -6.45
C ASP A 29 -13.37 10.93 -5.16
N CYS A 30 -12.15 11.42 -4.97
CA CYS A 30 -11.30 11.14 -3.80
C CYS A 30 -10.71 12.42 -3.22
N ASP A 31 -11.14 12.80 -2.01
CA ASP A 31 -10.68 14.00 -1.31
C ASP A 31 -9.27 13.84 -0.70
N PHE A 32 -8.68 12.67 -0.81
CA PHE A 32 -7.37 12.36 -0.23
C PHE A 32 -6.30 12.27 -1.32
N PRO A 33 -5.08 12.78 -1.07
CA PRO A 33 -3.95 12.56 -1.96
C PRO A 33 -3.53 11.10 -1.92
N LEU A 34 -3.36 10.50 -3.09
CA LEU A 34 -2.93 9.13 -3.28
C LEU A 34 -1.46 9.11 -3.70
N PRO A 35 -0.58 8.28 -3.09
CA PRO A 35 0.82 8.20 -3.49
C PRO A 35 0.97 7.56 -4.87
N GLU A 36 1.84 8.12 -5.71
CA GLU A 36 2.23 7.51 -6.99
C GLU A 36 3.05 6.23 -6.77
N GLY A 37 3.04 5.34 -7.74
CA GLY A 37 3.88 4.13 -7.75
C GLY A 37 3.30 2.94 -6.97
N CYS A 38 2.08 3.04 -6.48
CA CYS A 38 1.37 1.90 -5.89
C CYS A 38 0.60 1.11 -6.95
N SER A 39 0.45 -0.18 -6.74
CA SER A 39 -0.39 -1.05 -7.58
C SER A 39 -1.88 -0.94 -7.24
N ALA A 40 -2.20 -0.50 -6.01
CA ALA A 40 -3.57 -0.27 -5.56
C ALA A 40 -3.66 0.76 -4.44
N TRP A 41 -4.86 1.31 -4.27
CA TRP A 41 -5.19 2.29 -3.23
C TRP A 41 -6.53 1.95 -2.61
N ALA A 42 -6.65 2.23 -1.32
CA ALA A 42 -7.93 2.10 -0.61
C ALA A 42 -8.13 3.27 0.35
N VAL A 43 -9.35 3.80 0.38
CA VAL A 43 -9.81 4.71 1.43
C VAL A 43 -10.53 3.90 2.48
N ILE A 44 -10.09 4.05 3.73
CA ILE A 44 -10.56 3.26 4.85
C ILE A 44 -11.20 4.18 5.88
N LYS A 45 -12.44 3.88 6.26
CA LYS A 45 -13.12 4.52 7.39
C LYS A 45 -12.81 3.74 8.67
N LEU A 46 -12.21 4.41 9.66
CA LEU A 46 -11.90 3.79 10.94
C LEU A 46 -13.18 3.36 11.66
N ILE A 47 -13.21 2.12 12.09
CA ILE A 47 -14.19 1.58 13.04
C ILE A 47 -13.57 1.71 14.43
N ARG A 48 -14.19 2.52 15.29
CA ARG A 48 -13.66 2.80 16.62
C ARG A 48 -13.92 1.64 17.57
N GLU A 49 -12.83 1.05 18.05
CA GLU A 49 -12.81 0.00 19.07
C GLU A 49 -11.79 0.35 20.14
N PRO A 50 -12.15 1.23 21.10
CA PRO A 50 -11.19 1.84 22.03
C PRO A 50 -10.38 0.84 22.85
N HIS A 51 -10.96 -0.32 23.20
CA HIS A 51 -10.24 -1.36 23.92
C HIS A 51 -9.10 -1.95 23.08
N ASN A 52 -9.40 -2.34 21.85
CA ASN A 52 -8.43 -2.91 20.93
C ASN A 52 -7.35 -1.91 20.54
N GLU A 53 -7.76 -0.65 20.28
CA GLU A 53 -6.85 0.43 19.95
C GLU A 53 -5.82 0.69 21.06
N LYS A 54 -6.29 0.72 22.34
CA LYS A 54 -5.43 1.05 23.50
C LYS A 54 -4.58 -0.12 23.99
N THR A 55 -5.12 -1.34 23.90
CA THR A 55 -4.49 -2.51 24.52
C THR A 55 -3.54 -3.22 23.56
N TYR A 56 -3.88 -3.22 22.26
CA TYR A 56 -3.19 -4.05 21.27
C TYR A 56 -2.65 -3.26 20.07
N ASP A 57 -2.81 -1.92 20.04
CA ASP A 57 -2.55 -1.11 18.87
C ASP A 57 -3.26 -1.66 17.59
N LEU A 58 -4.41 -2.30 17.80
CA LEU A 58 -5.20 -2.91 16.75
C LEU A 58 -6.28 -1.95 16.27
N PHE A 59 -6.20 -1.56 15.01
CA PHE A 59 -7.15 -0.67 14.37
C PHE A 59 -7.94 -1.44 13.32
N MET A 60 -9.27 -1.32 13.37
CA MET A 60 -10.17 -1.90 12.37
C MET A 60 -10.70 -0.82 11.44
N GLY A 61 -10.84 -1.16 10.18
CA GLY A 61 -11.33 -0.23 9.18
C GLY A 61 -12.22 -0.88 8.13
N GLN A 62 -13.20 -0.11 7.66
CA GLN A 62 -14.03 -0.47 6.53
C GLN A 62 -13.47 0.17 5.27
N ILE A 63 -13.18 -0.62 4.24
CA ILE A 63 -12.84 -0.09 2.93
C ILE A 63 -14.10 0.52 2.33
N VAL A 64 -14.04 1.82 2.04
CA VAL A 64 -15.17 2.58 1.46
C VAL A 64 -14.97 2.88 -0.03
N LYS A 65 -13.71 2.96 -0.48
CA LYS A 65 -13.33 3.09 -1.88
C LYS A 65 -12.02 2.33 -2.12
N ALA A 66 -11.86 1.77 -3.30
CA ALA A 66 -10.62 1.12 -3.72
C ALA A 66 -10.39 1.29 -5.22
N TRP A 67 -9.13 1.39 -5.59
CA TRP A 67 -8.68 1.46 -6.99
C TRP A 67 -7.47 0.55 -7.18
N ALA A 68 -7.29 0.07 -8.39
CA ALA A 68 -6.12 -0.68 -8.78
C ALA A 68 -5.59 -0.17 -10.12
N ASP A 69 -4.29 -0.27 -10.33
CA ASP A 69 -3.66 0.05 -11.60
C ASP A 69 -4.05 -1.01 -12.65
N SER A 70 -4.64 -0.57 -13.75
CA SER A 70 -5.14 -1.47 -14.81
C SER A 70 -4.02 -2.25 -15.52
N ARG A 71 -2.77 -1.85 -15.35
CA ARG A 71 -1.61 -2.58 -15.89
C ARG A 71 -1.32 -3.88 -15.14
N VAL A 72 -1.86 -4.04 -13.92
CA VAL A 72 -1.62 -5.22 -13.06
C VAL A 72 -2.89 -5.82 -12.46
N PHE A 73 -4.06 -5.22 -12.75
CA PHE A 73 -5.35 -5.73 -12.30
C PHE A 73 -6.41 -5.57 -13.38
N SER A 74 -7.01 -6.66 -13.81
CA SER A 74 -8.14 -6.68 -14.75
C SER A 74 -9.01 -7.92 -14.55
N ASN A 75 -10.26 -7.86 -14.95
CA ASN A 75 -11.21 -8.99 -14.87
C ASN A 75 -11.24 -9.65 -13.48
N ASN A 76 -11.15 -8.85 -12.40
CA ASN A 76 -11.09 -9.31 -11.01
C ASN A 76 -9.86 -10.17 -10.65
N HIS A 77 -8.80 -10.12 -11.45
CA HIS A 77 -7.56 -10.86 -11.22
C HIS A 77 -6.35 -9.94 -11.19
N TRP A 78 -5.41 -10.26 -10.31
CA TRP A 78 -4.07 -9.69 -10.30
C TRP A 78 -3.18 -10.45 -11.28
N HIS A 79 -2.42 -9.70 -12.09
CA HIS A 79 -1.41 -10.23 -13.01
C HIS A 79 -0.12 -9.41 -12.88
N LEU A 80 0.38 -9.35 -11.64
CA LEU A 80 1.56 -8.55 -11.27
C LEU A 80 2.81 -8.95 -12.04
N GLU A 81 2.91 -10.21 -12.44
CA GLU A 81 4.02 -10.76 -13.23
C GLU A 81 4.06 -10.29 -14.68
N GLU A 82 2.93 -9.84 -15.21
CA GLU A 82 2.79 -9.33 -16.58
C GLU A 82 3.02 -7.81 -16.66
N GLY A 83 2.93 -7.15 -15.52
CA GLY A 83 3.09 -5.69 -15.40
C GLY A 83 4.54 -5.25 -15.24
N PRO A 84 4.76 -3.93 -15.16
CA PRO A 84 6.08 -3.37 -14.88
C PRO A 84 6.62 -3.84 -13.54
N ASP A 85 7.94 -4.08 -13.45
CA ASP A 85 8.58 -4.57 -12.23
C ASP A 85 8.37 -3.64 -11.02
N GLU A 86 8.26 -2.34 -11.24
CA GLU A 86 8.00 -1.35 -10.18
C GLU A 86 6.61 -1.45 -9.55
N LEU A 87 5.66 -2.15 -10.19
CA LEU A 87 4.31 -2.40 -9.67
C LEU A 87 4.17 -3.76 -8.98
N ARG A 88 5.22 -4.55 -8.92
CA ARG A 88 5.21 -5.81 -8.17
C ARG A 88 5.05 -5.54 -6.69
N SER A 89 4.18 -6.29 -6.03
CA SER A 89 4.05 -6.19 -4.58
C SER A 89 5.31 -6.69 -3.88
N MET A 90 5.62 -6.06 -2.75
CA MET A 90 6.82 -6.32 -1.97
C MET A 90 6.44 -7.02 -0.67
N HIS A 91 7.14 -8.08 -0.34
CA HIS A 91 7.03 -8.77 0.95
C HIS A 91 8.21 -8.37 1.84
N TYR A 92 7.94 -7.69 2.95
CA TYR A 92 8.96 -7.37 3.95
C TYR A 92 9.23 -8.61 4.83
N VAL A 93 10.49 -8.94 4.99
CA VAL A 93 10.91 -10.08 5.82
C VAL A 93 11.48 -9.60 7.14
N ALA A 94 12.62 -8.94 7.12
CA ALA A 94 13.27 -8.37 8.29
C ALA A 94 14.50 -7.54 7.88
N GLY A 95 15.00 -6.67 8.77
CA GLY A 95 16.30 -6.00 8.60
C GLY A 95 16.44 -5.16 7.32
N GLY A 96 15.34 -4.61 6.81
CA GLY A 96 15.34 -3.84 5.57
C GLY A 96 15.31 -4.69 4.29
N HIS A 97 15.13 -6.02 4.41
CA HIS A 97 15.05 -6.93 3.27
C HIS A 97 13.62 -7.10 2.78
N PHE A 98 13.43 -6.94 1.48
CA PHE A 98 12.16 -7.09 0.80
C PHE A 98 12.30 -8.08 -0.36
N TYR A 99 11.26 -8.86 -0.61
CA TYR A 99 11.15 -9.73 -1.77
C TYR A 99 10.02 -9.25 -2.67
N ALA A 100 10.30 -9.07 -3.94
CA ALA A 100 9.26 -8.84 -4.93
C ALA A 100 8.50 -10.14 -5.19
N ILE A 101 7.18 -10.04 -5.45
CA ILE A 101 6.38 -11.18 -5.87
C ILE A 101 6.96 -11.79 -7.13
N GLY A 102 7.05 -13.12 -7.16
CA GLY A 102 7.62 -13.89 -8.27
C GLY A 102 6.60 -14.32 -9.32
N LYS A 103 6.90 -15.43 -9.98
CA LYS A 103 6.03 -16.01 -11.02
C LYS A 103 4.73 -16.53 -10.42
N ARG A 104 3.66 -16.41 -11.18
CA ARG A 104 2.36 -17.01 -10.90
C ARG A 104 2.49 -18.55 -10.88
N VAL A 105 1.79 -19.17 -9.93
CA VAL A 105 1.63 -20.62 -9.86
C VAL A 105 0.14 -20.93 -9.92
N ASP A 106 -0.28 -21.64 -10.96
CA ASP A 106 -1.66 -22.07 -11.12
C ASP A 106 -1.85 -23.44 -10.47
N VAL A 107 -2.93 -23.57 -9.70
CA VAL A 107 -3.33 -24.83 -9.08
C VAL A 107 -4.68 -25.23 -9.66
N THR A 108 -4.76 -26.45 -10.19
CA THR A 108 -6.05 -27.00 -10.63
C THR A 108 -6.83 -27.43 -9.40
N LEU A 109 -8.05 -26.93 -9.23
CA LEU A 109 -9.01 -27.30 -8.18
C LEU A 109 -9.89 -28.42 -8.68
#